data_32156d5ac200826e846ce08939d62b91
#
_entry.id   32156d5ac200826e846ce08939d62b91
#
_cell.length_a   1.000
_cell.length_b   1.000
_cell.length_c   1.000
_cell.angle_alpha   90.00
_cell.angle_beta   90.00
_cell.angle_gamma   90.00
#
_symmetry.space_group_name_H-M   'P 1'
#
loop_
_entity.id
_entity.type
_entity.pdbx_description
1 polymer ?
#
loop_
_entity_poly.entity_id
_entity_poly.type
_entity_poly.pdbx_seq_one_letter_code
_entity_poly.pdbx_strand_id
1 'polypeptide(L)'
;MTRRFLVVAHRVPVDGNFTLNDLAGSGGRFEELARIISSVFIVSNGIRRDSEVTFHLVSDPHHPRRVRLVGSRLKYLNPDERSTAALVKNGLGRGWDRPDVEMETTPGIFVGPLPDPEGALREFAGRPGAVWLHESGAPLRGAELPEDPEFLLSDPYDLVPSEEGCLRDSGVRRISVGPRSLPSSQCVTLVHNELDLRGP
;
A
#
# COMPACT_ATOMS: atom_id res chain seq x y z
N MET A 1 -17.27 -5.93 4.80
CA MET A 1 -16.42 -5.45 3.67
C MET A 1 -14.99 -5.24 4.17
N THR A 2 -13.98 -5.76 3.49
CA THR A 2 -12.56 -5.46 3.81
C THR A 2 -12.06 -4.36 2.88
N ARG A 3 -11.48 -3.31 3.45
CA ARG A 3 -10.91 -2.17 2.72
C ARG A 3 -9.47 -2.49 2.34
N ARG A 4 -9.18 -2.59 1.05
CA ARG A 4 -7.85 -2.99 0.57
C ARG A 4 -7.17 -1.85 -0.16
N PHE A 5 -5.86 -1.72 0.11
CA PHE A 5 -5.00 -0.75 -0.54
C PHE A 5 -3.78 -1.47 -1.12
N LEU A 6 -3.44 -1.15 -2.36
CA LEU A 6 -2.21 -1.58 -3.02
C LEU A 6 -1.36 -0.36 -3.30
N VAL A 7 -0.10 -0.38 -2.89
CA VAL A 7 0.84 0.73 -3.09
C VAL A 7 2.08 0.22 -3.79
N VAL A 8 2.43 0.83 -4.93
CA VAL A 8 3.70 0.56 -5.61
C VAL A 8 4.75 1.51 -5.06
N ALA A 9 5.89 0.98 -4.59
CA ALA A 9 6.96 1.74 -3.96
C ALA A 9 8.31 1.46 -4.65
N HIS A 10 8.89 2.51 -5.26
CA HIS A 10 9.99 2.41 -6.22
C HIS A 10 11.37 2.54 -5.60
N ARG A 11 11.51 3.05 -4.37
CA ARG A 11 12.82 3.35 -3.78
C ARG A 11 13.08 2.75 -2.41
N VAL A 12 12.07 2.18 -1.77
CA VAL A 12 12.23 1.52 -0.46
C VAL A 12 13.11 0.27 -0.61
N PRO A 13 14.21 0.14 0.16
CA PRO A 13 15.09 -1.03 0.09
C PRO A 13 14.34 -2.33 0.41
N VAL A 14 14.43 -3.29 -0.49
CA VAL A 14 13.69 -4.56 -0.43
C VAL A 14 14.23 -5.54 0.62
N ASP A 15 15.47 -5.35 1.06
CA ASP A 15 16.18 -6.13 2.08
C ASP A 15 16.07 -5.52 3.49
N GLY A 16 15.44 -4.35 3.61
CA GLY A 16 15.38 -3.60 4.86
C GLY A 16 16.71 -2.93 5.25
N ASN A 17 17.67 -2.79 4.35
CA ASN A 17 18.95 -2.16 4.62
C ASN A 17 18.87 -0.62 4.58
N PHE A 18 18.26 -0.04 5.62
CA PHE A 18 18.19 1.42 5.81
C PHE A 18 18.27 1.76 7.30
N THR A 19 18.56 3.01 7.62
CA THR A 19 18.60 3.48 9.02
C THR A 19 17.26 4.12 9.44
N LEU A 20 16.81 3.81 10.64
CA LEU A 20 15.59 4.42 11.22
C LEU A 20 15.76 5.91 11.55
N ASN A 21 16.97 6.42 11.50
CA ASN A 21 17.25 7.85 11.71
C ASN A 21 17.16 8.66 10.41
N ASP A 22 17.03 7.99 9.26
CA ASP A 22 16.97 8.61 7.93
C ASP A 22 16.02 7.84 7.02
N LEU A 23 14.73 7.91 7.34
CA LEU A 23 13.67 7.24 6.56
C LEU A 23 13.47 7.87 5.19
N ALA A 24 13.74 9.17 5.07
CA ALA A 24 13.58 9.90 3.82
C ALA A 24 14.73 9.64 2.84
N GLY A 25 15.96 9.56 3.31
CA GLY A 25 17.14 9.29 2.49
C GLY A 25 17.40 7.80 2.33
N SER A 26 18.06 7.18 3.31
CA SER A 26 18.43 5.76 3.25
C SER A 26 17.22 4.81 3.17
N GLY A 27 16.07 5.24 3.70
CA GLY A 27 14.81 4.49 3.64
C GLY A 27 14.06 4.63 2.32
N GLY A 28 14.55 5.44 1.36
CA GLY A 28 13.88 5.63 0.06
C GLY A 28 12.48 6.20 0.19
N ARG A 29 12.27 7.17 1.06
CA ARG A 29 10.98 7.79 1.43
C ARG A 29 10.07 6.85 2.22
N PHE A 30 10.65 5.98 3.06
CA PHE A 30 9.87 5.08 3.91
C PHE A 30 8.91 5.82 4.86
N GLU A 31 9.20 7.07 5.23
CA GLU A 31 8.31 7.87 6.06
C GLU A 31 6.90 8.00 5.45
N GLU A 32 6.79 8.08 4.11
CA GLU A 32 5.48 8.13 3.47
C GLU A 32 4.76 6.79 3.55
N LEU A 33 5.46 5.65 3.38
CA LEU A 33 4.87 4.33 3.60
C LEU A 33 4.39 4.17 5.04
N ALA A 34 5.16 4.67 6.01
CA ALA A 34 4.76 4.64 7.42
C ALA A 34 3.50 5.48 7.67
N ARG A 35 3.36 6.66 7.01
CA ARG A 35 2.15 7.48 7.06
C ARG A 35 0.96 6.78 6.40
N ILE A 36 1.16 6.11 5.27
CA ILE A 36 0.13 5.30 4.62
C ILE A 36 -0.35 4.20 5.58
N ILE A 37 0.57 3.44 6.18
CA ILE A 37 0.25 2.40 7.17
C ILE A 37 -0.57 3.00 8.33
N SER A 38 -0.13 4.14 8.85
CA SER A 38 -0.85 4.85 9.92
C SER A 38 -2.26 5.25 9.48
N SER A 39 -2.41 5.81 8.27
CA SER A 39 -3.72 6.20 7.73
C SER A 39 -4.64 5.01 7.47
N VAL A 40 -4.09 3.85 7.10
CA VAL A 40 -4.89 2.63 6.87
C VAL A 40 -5.41 2.05 8.18
N PHE A 41 -4.60 2.06 9.25
CA PHE A 41 -4.90 1.25 10.43
C PHE A 41 -5.17 2.03 11.70
N ILE A 42 -4.56 3.21 11.90
CA ILE A 42 -4.66 3.89 13.20
C ILE A 42 -5.98 4.68 13.28
N VAL A 43 -6.73 4.39 14.33
CA VAL A 43 -7.90 5.16 14.77
C VAL A 43 -7.69 5.57 16.22
N SER A 44 -8.47 6.56 16.73
CA SER A 44 -8.25 7.17 18.05
C SER A 44 -8.08 6.18 19.20
N ASN A 45 -8.74 5.03 19.15
CA ASN A 45 -8.76 4.06 20.26
C ASN A 45 -8.29 2.66 19.83
N GLY A 46 -7.50 2.54 18.74
CA GLY A 46 -6.99 1.25 18.32
C GLY A 46 -6.62 1.12 16.85
N ILE A 47 -6.73 -0.09 16.35
CA ILE A 47 -6.39 -0.48 14.97
C ILE A 47 -7.68 -0.80 14.24
N ARG A 48 -7.84 -0.24 13.03
CA ARG A 48 -8.92 -0.58 12.09
C ARG A 48 -8.72 -2.02 11.62
N ARG A 49 -9.64 -2.90 12.02
CA ARG A 49 -9.51 -4.35 11.83
C ARG A 49 -9.98 -4.85 10.47
N ASP A 50 -10.81 -4.09 9.79
CA ASP A 50 -11.40 -4.35 8.48
C ASP A 50 -10.57 -3.80 7.31
N SER A 51 -9.28 -3.54 7.54
CA SER A 51 -8.41 -2.96 6.52
C SER A 51 -7.16 -3.79 6.27
N GLU A 52 -6.68 -3.74 5.03
CA GLU A 52 -5.42 -4.34 4.59
C GLU A 52 -4.66 -3.37 3.69
N VAL A 53 -3.33 -3.41 3.75
CA VAL A 53 -2.47 -2.74 2.78
C VAL A 53 -1.39 -3.67 2.29
N THR A 54 -1.15 -3.66 0.99
CA THR A 54 -0.07 -4.38 0.32
C THR A 54 0.86 -3.39 -0.34
N PHE A 55 2.15 -3.51 -0.07
CA PHE A 55 3.20 -2.75 -0.75
C PHE A 55 3.92 -3.67 -1.75
N HIS A 56 4.03 -3.23 -2.98
CA HIS A 56 4.93 -3.78 -3.98
C HIS A 56 6.21 -2.96 -3.95
N LEU A 57 7.27 -3.49 -3.36
CA LEU A 57 8.58 -2.86 -3.30
C LEU A 57 9.38 -3.28 -4.55
N VAL A 58 9.60 -2.35 -5.46
CA VAL A 58 10.20 -2.61 -6.77
C VAL A 58 11.54 -1.88 -6.99
N SER A 59 12.19 -1.46 -5.91
CA SER A 59 13.48 -0.75 -5.96
C SER A 59 14.64 -1.61 -6.48
N ASP A 60 14.55 -2.93 -6.33
CA ASP A 60 15.47 -3.90 -6.91
C ASP A 60 14.70 -4.79 -7.91
N PRO A 61 14.98 -4.67 -9.22
CA PRO A 61 14.27 -5.44 -10.23
C PRO A 61 14.57 -6.95 -10.19
N HIS A 62 15.67 -7.36 -9.54
CA HIS A 62 16.04 -8.77 -9.40
C HIS A 62 15.40 -9.43 -8.18
N HIS A 63 15.05 -8.65 -7.16
CA HIS A 63 14.53 -9.15 -5.89
C HIS A 63 13.32 -8.34 -5.40
N PRO A 64 12.30 -8.05 -6.23
CA PRO A 64 11.16 -7.28 -5.76
C PRO A 64 10.40 -8.04 -4.67
N ARG A 65 9.79 -7.29 -3.75
CA ARG A 65 9.15 -7.83 -2.55
C ARG A 65 7.71 -7.35 -2.41
N ARG A 66 6.90 -8.19 -1.82
CA ARG A 66 5.58 -7.85 -1.34
C ARG A 66 5.59 -7.79 0.18
N VAL A 67 5.09 -6.68 0.74
CA VAL A 67 4.84 -6.52 2.17
C VAL A 67 3.34 -6.30 2.34
N ARG A 68 2.67 -7.17 3.10
CA ARG A 68 1.23 -7.10 3.33
C ARG A 68 0.95 -6.99 4.83
N LEU A 69 0.13 -6.00 5.19
CA LEU A 69 -0.35 -5.80 6.56
C LEU A 69 -1.85 -6.07 6.61
N VAL A 70 -2.27 -6.89 7.58
CA VAL A 70 -3.66 -7.35 7.76
C VAL A 70 -4.18 -6.88 9.10
N GLY A 71 -5.11 -5.92 9.10
CA GLY A 71 -5.61 -5.25 10.30
C GLY A 71 -6.21 -6.18 11.35
N SER A 72 -6.94 -7.21 10.92
CA SER A 72 -7.53 -8.21 11.83
C SER A 72 -6.48 -8.99 12.63
N ARG A 73 -5.24 -9.06 12.15
CA ARG A 73 -4.13 -9.81 12.76
C ARG A 73 -3.07 -8.92 13.42
N LEU A 74 -3.02 -7.63 13.10
CA LEU A 74 -2.03 -6.69 13.65
C LEU A 74 -2.12 -6.60 15.17
N LYS A 75 -0.96 -6.63 15.88
CA LYS A 75 -0.87 -6.53 17.33
C LYS A 75 0.00 -5.37 17.83
N TYR A 76 1.03 -5.00 17.09
CA TYR A 76 2.11 -4.12 17.59
C TYR A 76 2.31 -2.88 16.73
N LEU A 77 1.25 -2.31 16.21
CA LEU A 77 1.34 -1.08 15.43
C LEU A 77 1.14 0.15 16.34
N ASN A 78 2.09 1.07 16.26
CA ASN A 78 2.03 2.38 16.91
C ASN A 78 1.88 3.49 15.85
N PRO A 79 1.35 4.67 16.20
CA PRO A 79 1.13 5.74 15.24
C PRO A 79 2.40 6.46 14.75
N ASP A 80 3.55 6.23 15.38
CA ASP A 80 4.79 6.90 14.99
C ASP A 80 5.50 6.19 13.82
N GLU A 81 6.08 7.00 12.93
CA GLU A 81 6.74 6.54 11.70
C GLU A 81 7.93 5.61 11.99
N ARG A 82 8.70 5.90 13.05
CA ARG A 82 9.93 5.17 13.37
C ARG A 82 9.63 3.74 13.84
N SER A 83 8.67 3.54 14.73
CA SER A 83 8.30 2.20 15.21
C SER A 83 7.64 1.39 14.10
N THR A 84 6.80 2.01 13.26
CA THR A 84 6.21 1.38 12.08
C THR A 84 7.31 0.95 11.10
N ALA A 85 8.27 1.83 10.81
CA ALA A 85 9.41 1.50 9.96
C ALA A 85 10.26 0.36 10.55
N ALA A 86 10.46 0.33 11.85
CA ALA A 86 11.22 -0.74 12.51
C ALA A 86 10.54 -2.11 12.35
N LEU A 87 9.21 -2.18 12.44
CA LEU A 87 8.46 -3.43 12.22
C LEU A 87 8.63 -3.95 10.80
N VAL A 88 8.45 -3.10 9.80
CA VAL A 88 8.59 -3.50 8.39
C VAL A 88 10.05 -3.81 8.04
N LYS A 89 11.01 -2.99 8.49
CA LYS A 89 12.45 -3.24 8.32
C LYS A 89 12.84 -4.62 8.84
N ASN A 90 12.44 -4.95 10.07
CA ASN A 90 12.72 -6.24 10.67
C ASN A 90 12.04 -7.39 9.90
N GLY A 91 10.85 -7.14 9.37
CA GLY A 91 10.14 -8.08 8.50
C GLY A 91 10.90 -8.34 7.21
N LEU A 92 11.36 -7.29 6.52
CA LEU A 92 12.14 -7.39 5.30
C LEU A 92 13.45 -8.16 5.51
N GLY A 93 14.20 -7.85 6.59
CA GLY A 93 15.42 -8.58 6.93
C GLY A 93 15.16 -10.08 7.15
N ARG A 94 14.11 -10.45 7.88
CA ARG A 94 13.73 -11.87 8.09
C ARG A 94 13.26 -12.54 6.80
N GLY A 95 12.51 -11.82 5.96
CA GLY A 95 12.06 -12.32 4.66
C GLY A 95 13.21 -12.49 3.66
N TRP A 96 14.32 -11.76 3.85
CA TRP A 96 15.50 -11.87 3.01
C TRP A 96 16.19 -13.24 3.13
N ASP A 97 16.16 -13.84 4.32
CA ASP A 97 16.72 -15.17 4.56
C ASP A 97 15.91 -16.30 3.89
N ARG A 98 14.68 -16.01 3.45
CA ARG A 98 13.77 -16.94 2.77
C ARG A 98 13.10 -16.27 1.57
N PRO A 99 13.86 -16.02 0.49
CA PRO A 99 13.43 -15.17 -0.60
C PRO A 99 12.21 -15.69 -1.39
N ASP A 100 11.99 -16.99 -1.38
CA ASP A 100 10.98 -17.65 -2.24
C ASP A 100 9.64 -17.93 -1.54
N VAL A 101 9.51 -17.56 -0.26
CA VAL A 101 8.31 -17.90 0.53
C VAL A 101 7.73 -16.66 1.21
N GLU A 102 6.41 -16.48 1.11
CA GLU A 102 5.73 -15.50 1.97
C GLU A 102 5.69 -16.02 3.40
N MET A 103 6.09 -15.19 4.35
CA MET A 103 6.10 -15.51 5.76
C MET A 103 5.47 -14.41 6.62
N GLU A 104 4.80 -14.79 7.69
CA GLU A 104 4.38 -13.85 8.71
C GLU A 104 5.57 -13.55 9.63
N THR A 105 6.11 -12.35 9.52
CA THR A 105 7.32 -11.95 10.26
C THR A 105 7.01 -11.36 11.64
N THR A 106 5.82 -10.76 11.74
CA THR A 106 5.24 -10.20 12.97
C THR A 106 3.73 -10.41 12.86
N PRO A 107 2.97 -10.60 13.95
CA PRO A 107 1.52 -10.79 13.86
C PRO A 107 0.85 -9.75 12.94
N GLY A 108 0.29 -10.21 11.85
CA GLY A 108 -0.39 -9.41 10.83
C GLY A 108 0.52 -8.75 9.80
N ILE A 109 1.84 -8.99 9.81
CA ILE A 109 2.79 -8.48 8.80
C ILE A 109 3.42 -9.65 8.06
N PHE A 110 3.20 -9.69 6.76
CA PHE A 110 3.67 -10.73 5.86
C PHE A 110 4.69 -10.12 4.88
N VAL A 111 5.77 -10.83 4.64
CA VAL A 111 6.79 -10.48 3.65
C VAL A 111 7.01 -11.69 2.74
N GLY A 112 7.02 -11.46 1.45
CA GLY A 112 7.21 -12.52 0.45
C GLY A 112 7.77 -12.02 -0.87
N PRO A 113 8.04 -12.93 -1.80
CA PRO A 113 8.50 -12.58 -3.13
C PRO A 113 7.41 -11.85 -3.94
N LEU A 114 7.86 -11.08 -4.92
CA LEU A 114 7.04 -10.48 -5.96
C LEU A 114 7.71 -10.75 -7.32
N PRO A 115 7.72 -12.01 -7.80
CA PRO A 115 8.57 -12.42 -8.93
C PRO A 115 8.21 -11.75 -10.26
N ASP A 116 6.98 -11.27 -10.41
CA ASP A 116 6.50 -10.54 -11.59
C ASP A 116 5.67 -9.33 -11.15
N PRO A 117 6.30 -8.17 -10.87
CA PRO A 117 5.59 -6.95 -10.47
C PRO A 117 4.56 -6.47 -11.50
N GLU A 118 4.89 -6.54 -12.80
CA GLU A 118 3.95 -6.16 -13.86
C GLU A 118 2.78 -7.13 -13.98
N GLY A 119 3.03 -8.43 -13.90
CA GLY A 119 1.98 -9.45 -13.87
C GLY A 119 1.06 -9.27 -12.66
N ALA A 120 1.61 -8.97 -11.48
CA ALA A 120 0.83 -8.69 -10.29
C ALA A 120 -0.03 -7.42 -10.44
N LEU A 121 0.47 -6.41 -11.15
CA LEU A 121 -0.30 -5.20 -11.45
C LEU A 121 -1.43 -5.48 -12.48
N ARG A 122 -1.16 -6.29 -13.51
CA ARG A 122 -2.18 -6.76 -14.45
C ARG A 122 -3.26 -7.61 -13.76
N GLU A 123 -2.84 -8.50 -12.86
CA GLU A 123 -3.77 -9.29 -12.05
C GLU A 123 -4.67 -8.39 -11.20
N PHE A 124 -4.08 -7.40 -10.51
CA PHE A 124 -4.84 -6.40 -9.77
C PHE A 124 -5.86 -5.70 -10.68
N ALA A 125 -5.42 -5.17 -11.82
CA ALA A 125 -6.27 -4.42 -12.74
C ALA A 125 -7.43 -5.25 -13.32
N GLY A 126 -7.28 -6.56 -13.41
CA GLY A 126 -8.33 -7.49 -13.83
C GLY A 126 -9.34 -7.88 -12.74
N ARG A 127 -9.12 -7.49 -11.49
CA ARG A 127 -10.05 -7.81 -10.39
C ARG A 127 -11.31 -6.95 -10.47
N PRO A 128 -12.51 -7.50 -10.19
CA PRO A 128 -13.75 -6.74 -10.17
C PRO A 128 -13.74 -5.55 -9.19
N GLY A 129 -12.97 -5.68 -8.11
CA GLY A 129 -12.82 -4.65 -7.07
C GLY A 129 -11.77 -3.58 -7.36
N ALA A 130 -11.01 -3.68 -8.46
CA ALA A 130 -9.90 -2.79 -8.74
C ALA A 130 -10.33 -1.34 -8.99
N VAL A 131 -9.68 -0.43 -8.27
CA VAL A 131 -9.88 1.02 -8.38
C VAL A 131 -8.50 1.69 -8.37
N TRP A 132 -8.19 2.46 -9.40
CA TRP A 132 -6.98 3.27 -9.43
C TRP A 132 -7.29 4.69 -8.96
N LEU A 133 -6.66 5.11 -7.85
CA LEU A 133 -6.76 6.50 -7.39
C LEU A 133 -5.88 7.40 -8.28
N HIS A 134 -6.53 8.32 -8.98
CA HIS A 134 -5.89 9.19 -9.97
C HIS A 134 -6.63 10.52 -10.06
N GLU A 135 -5.90 11.64 -10.22
CA GLU A 135 -6.49 12.99 -10.23
C GLU A 135 -7.55 13.17 -11.34
N SER A 136 -7.34 12.53 -12.51
CA SER A 136 -8.28 12.59 -13.64
C SER A 136 -9.43 11.60 -13.54
N GLY A 137 -9.60 10.90 -12.41
CA GLY A 137 -10.69 9.97 -12.17
C GLY A 137 -12.03 10.65 -11.90
N ALA A 138 -13.10 9.86 -11.90
CA ALA A 138 -14.41 10.33 -11.43
C ALA A 138 -14.34 10.67 -9.93
N PRO A 139 -15.07 11.70 -9.44
CA PRO A 139 -15.05 12.05 -8.02
C PRO A 139 -15.49 10.87 -7.15
N LEU A 140 -14.73 10.57 -6.09
CA LEU A 140 -15.03 9.49 -5.14
C LEU A 140 -16.43 9.67 -4.51
N ARG A 141 -16.77 10.92 -4.13
CA ARG A 141 -18.08 11.24 -3.61
C ARG A 141 -19.14 11.08 -4.71
N GLY A 142 -20.05 10.15 -4.51
CA GLY A 142 -21.11 9.81 -5.47
C GLY A 142 -20.70 8.80 -6.54
N ALA A 143 -19.45 8.34 -6.61
CA ALA A 143 -19.09 7.24 -7.49
C ALA A 143 -19.66 5.92 -6.98
N GLU A 144 -20.14 5.09 -7.88
CA GLU A 144 -20.44 3.68 -7.56
C GLU A 144 -19.12 2.94 -7.38
N LEU A 145 -18.90 2.39 -6.20
CA LEU A 145 -17.75 1.54 -5.91
C LEU A 145 -18.13 0.06 -6.05
N PRO A 146 -17.17 -0.81 -6.39
CA PRO A 146 -17.35 -2.25 -6.29
C PRO A 146 -17.74 -2.67 -4.87
N GLU A 147 -18.33 -3.84 -4.73
CA GLU A 147 -18.73 -4.41 -3.44
C GLU A 147 -17.52 -4.58 -2.48
N ASP A 148 -16.38 -4.96 -3.02
CA ASP A 148 -15.13 -5.22 -2.28
C ASP A 148 -13.98 -4.41 -2.94
N PRO A 149 -13.92 -3.09 -2.74
CA PRO A 149 -12.97 -2.24 -3.45
C PRO A 149 -11.54 -2.45 -2.97
N GLU A 150 -10.62 -2.49 -3.94
CA GLU A 150 -9.18 -2.46 -3.72
C GLU A 150 -8.59 -1.24 -4.43
N PHE A 151 -8.01 -0.32 -3.67
CA PHE A 151 -7.53 0.96 -4.16
C PHE A 151 -6.03 0.93 -4.42
N LEU A 152 -5.62 1.21 -5.66
CA LEU A 152 -4.22 1.34 -6.01
C LEU A 152 -3.77 2.79 -5.90
N LEU A 153 -2.61 2.97 -5.28
CA LEU A 153 -1.88 4.22 -5.12
C LEU A 153 -0.38 3.98 -5.45
N SER A 154 0.37 5.07 -5.56
CA SER A 154 1.83 5.05 -5.66
C SER A 154 2.49 5.62 -4.41
N ASP A 155 3.81 5.46 -4.33
CA ASP A 155 4.68 6.24 -3.46
C ASP A 155 4.86 7.69 -4.00
N PRO A 156 5.66 8.57 -3.36
CA PRO A 156 5.88 9.94 -3.83
C PRO A 156 6.56 10.09 -5.20
N TYR A 157 6.94 9.00 -5.84
CA TYR A 157 7.59 9.01 -7.16
C TYR A 157 6.64 8.69 -8.31
N ASP A 158 5.34 8.58 -8.01
CA ASP A 158 4.28 8.20 -8.94
C ASP A 158 4.50 6.82 -9.60
N LEU A 159 3.55 6.37 -10.39
CA LEU A 159 3.70 5.18 -11.21
C LEU A 159 4.58 5.51 -12.43
N VAL A 160 5.43 4.58 -12.84
CA VAL A 160 6.20 4.75 -14.07
C VAL A 160 5.31 4.54 -15.31
N PRO A 161 5.69 5.08 -16.50
CA PRO A 161 4.84 5.02 -17.70
C PRO A 161 4.37 3.62 -18.10
N SER A 162 5.16 2.58 -17.86
CA SER A 162 4.76 1.18 -18.13
C SER A 162 3.67 0.69 -17.19
N GLU A 163 3.72 1.05 -15.91
CA GLU A 163 2.70 0.72 -14.92
C GLU A 163 1.38 1.43 -15.22
N GLU A 164 1.44 2.73 -15.52
CA GLU A 164 0.26 3.47 -15.95
C GLU A 164 -0.33 2.93 -17.26
N GLY A 165 0.53 2.55 -18.22
CA GLY A 165 0.13 1.91 -19.46
C GLY A 165 -0.65 0.63 -19.18
N CYS A 166 -0.12 -0.24 -18.34
CA CYS A 166 -0.77 -1.48 -17.91
C CYS A 166 -2.17 -1.23 -17.33
N LEU A 167 -2.30 -0.25 -16.44
CA LEU A 167 -3.59 0.10 -15.82
C LEU A 167 -4.59 0.69 -16.83
N ARG A 168 -4.13 1.55 -17.74
CA ARG A 168 -4.97 2.12 -18.80
C ARG A 168 -5.48 1.07 -19.77
N ASP A 169 -4.59 0.19 -20.22
CA ASP A 169 -4.90 -0.86 -21.20
C ASP A 169 -5.87 -1.90 -20.61
N SER A 170 -5.80 -2.14 -19.30
CA SER A 170 -6.73 -3.01 -18.58
C SER A 170 -8.09 -2.38 -18.33
N GLY A 171 -8.27 -1.07 -18.59
CA GLY A 171 -9.53 -0.37 -18.37
C GLY A 171 -9.94 -0.24 -16.90
N VAL A 172 -9.00 -0.33 -15.96
CA VAL A 172 -9.29 -0.21 -14.54
C VAL A 172 -9.95 1.14 -14.22
N ARG A 173 -10.96 1.11 -13.35
CA ARG A 173 -11.72 2.30 -12.97
C ARG A 173 -10.82 3.31 -12.26
N ARG A 174 -10.82 4.56 -12.74
CA ARG A 174 -10.13 5.68 -12.10
C ARG A 174 -11.08 6.49 -11.23
N ILE A 175 -10.68 6.76 -9.99
CA ILE A 175 -11.41 7.55 -9.01
C ILE A 175 -10.49 8.65 -8.47
N SER A 176 -11.04 9.86 -8.34
CA SER A 176 -10.34 11.00 -7.75
C SER A 176 -10.90 11.30 -6.36
N VAL A 177 -10.02 11.47 -5.38
CA VAL A 177 -10.41 11.87 -4.00
C VAL A 177 -10.57 13.38 -3.84
N GLY A 178 -10.26 14.15 -4.87
CA GLY A 178 -10.40 15.62 -4.84
C GLY A 178 -9.75 16.31 -6.03
N PRO A 179 -9.93 17.64 -6.14
CA PRO A 179 -9.45 18.41 -7.28
C PRO A 179 -7.94 18.72 -7.24
N ARG A 180 -7.26 18.33 -6.19
CA ARG A 180 -5.82 18.54 -6.00
C ARG A 180 -5.12 17.20 -5.81
N SER A 181 -3.90 17.08 -6.33
CA SER A 181 -3.00 15.99 -5.99
C SER A 181 -2.65 16.05 -4.50
N LEU A 182 -2.77 14.92 -3.82
CA LEU A 182 -2.54 14.77 -2.38
C LEU A 182 -1.55 13.62 -2.14
N PRO A 183 -0.75 13.68 -1.06
CA PRO A 183 0.02 12.51 -0.62
C PRO A 183 -0.87 11.28 -0.44
N SER A 184 -0.35 10.11 -0.79
CA SER A 184 -1.11 8.85 -0.74
C SER A 184 -1.70 8.54 0.64
N SER A 185 -1.01 8.91 1.72
CA SER A 185 -1.52 8.80 3.10
C SER A 185 -2.80 9.61 3.33
N GLN A 186 -2.90 10.81 2.73
CA GLN A 186 -4.12 11.64 2.80
C GLN A 186 -5.24 11.05 1.92
N CYS A 187 -4.89 10.51 0.75
CA CYS A 187 -5.85 9.82 -0.12
C CYS A 187 -6.51 8.66 0.62
N VAL A 188 -5.75 7.84 1.32
CA VAL A 188 -6.26 6.74 2.17
C VAL A 188 -7.25 7.27 3.20
N THR A 189 -6.93 8.36 3.89
CA THR A 189 -7.83 8.97 4.90
C THR A 189 -9.17 9.39 4.27
N LEU A 190 -9.14 10.01 3.09
CA LEU A 190 -10.37 10.43 2.39
C LEU A 190 -11.20 9.23 1.91
N VAL A 191 -10.54 8.18 1.42
CA VAL A 191 -11.23 6.92 1.07
C VAL A 191 -11.89 6.31 2.30
N HIS A 192 -11.20 6.22 3.42
CA HIS A 192 -11.78 5.70 4.66
C HIS A 192 -12.99 6.53 5.12
N ASN A 193 -12.87 7.87 5.09
CA ASN A 193 -13.97 8.74 5.46
C ASN A 193 -15.19 8.52 4.56
N GLU A 194 -15.01 8.40 3.26
CA GLU A 194 -16.11 8.16 2.34
C GLU A 194 -16.76 6.79 2.56
N LEU A 195 -15.94 5.74 2.78
CA LEU A 195 -16.44 4.39 3.06
C LEU A 195 -17.18 4.33 4.43
N ASP A 196 -16.70 5.07 5.44
CA ASP A 196 -17.37 5.17 6.75
C ASP A 196 -18.73 5.87 6.63
N LEU A 197 -18.85 6.88 5.75
CA LEU A 197 -20.11 7.59 5.49
C LEU A 197 -21.14 6.74 4.74
N ARG A 198 -20.71 5.81 3.90
CA ARG A 198 -21.59 4.88 3.16
C ARG A 198 -22.16 3.77 4.04
N GLY A 199 -21.54 3.54 5.19
CA GLY A 199 -21.89 2.45 6.09
C GLY A 199 -21.24 1.11 5.72
N PRO A 200 -21.43 0.08 6.56
CA PRO A 200 -20.89 -1.27 6.34
C PRO A 200 -21.51 -1.97 5.15
#